data_f1658be984802075decdcb33aacc084b
#
_entry.id   f1658be984802075decdcb33aacc084b
#
_cell.length_a   1.000
_cell.length_b   1.000
_cell.length_c   1.000
_cell.angle_alpha   90.00
_cell.angle_beta   90.00
_cell.angle_gamma   90.00
#
_symmetry.space_group_name_H-M   'P 1'
#
loop_
_entity.id
_entity.type
_entity.pdbx_description
1 polymer ?
#
loop_
_entity_poly.entity_id
_entity_poly.type
_entity_poly.pdbx_seq_one_letter_code
_entity_poly.pdbx_strand_id
1 'polypeptide(L)'
;MRGFDMFWLIGGKPVIVGLLALFSVGASEWLRDRLHHPEWHGFEPYDLIFPLFLFIAGVSTVYSIDNRLAKGDSRASLHRHFIQRGLTLVLLGIIYNGLLSRDLASAEGWGDMRYASVLGRIGLAYMFAALIAANSQWRAQLIWVGGLLVGYWAALRFIPVPEFGAGDLTPGH
;
A
#
# COMPACT_ATOMS: atom_id res chain seq x y z
N MET A 1 -3.49 16.42 5.07
CA MET A 1 -3.57 15.47 3.95
C MET A 1 -3.69 14.02 4.40
N ARG A 2 -2.86 13.50 5.32
CA ARG A 2 -2.99 12.10 5.83
C ARG A 2 -4.39 11.73 6.35
N GLY A 3 -5.09 12.64 7.02
CA GLY A 3 -6.45 12.40 7.50
C GLY A 3 -7.46 12.25 6.38
N PHE A 4 -7.29 12.98 5.28
CA PHE A 4 -8.12 12.86 4.10
C PHE A 4 -7.96 11.48 3.43
N ASP A 5 -6.72 11.03 3.24
CA ASP A 5 -6.44 9.72 2.65
C ASP A 5 -6.98 8.60 3.55
N MET A 6 -6.79 8.71 4.89
CA MET A 6 -7.31 7.76 5.86
C MET A 6 -8.84 7.68 5.86
N PHE A 7 -9.53 8.82 5.72
CA PHE A 7 -10.98 8.85 5.61
C PHE A 7 -11.45 8.00 4.41
N TRP A 8 -10.83 8.16 3.23
CA TRP A 8 -11.17 7.38 2.05
C TRP A 8 -10.85 5.89 2.19
N LEU A 9 -9.71 5.55 2.81
CA LEU A 9 -9.29 4.17 3.03
C LEU A 9 -10.17 3.42 4.03
N ILE A 10 -10.67 4.09 5.08
CA ILE A 10 -11.49 3.45 6.13
C ILE A 10 -12.94 3.26 5.69
N GLY A 11 -13.42 4.01 4.71
CA GLY A 11 -14.80 3.87 4.22
C GLY A 11 -15.50 5.19 3.90
N GLY A 12 -14.77 6.22 3.55
CA GLY A 12 -15.33 7.51 3.14
C GLY A 12 -16.30 7.40 1.96
N LYS A 13 -16.02 6.49 1.02
CA LYS A 13 -16.92 6.21 -0.12
C LYS A 13 -18.35 5.85 0.31
N PRO A 14 -18.60 4.78 1.11
CA PRO A 14 -19.94 4.43 1.51
C PRO A 14 -20.63 5.52 2.34
N VAL A 15 -19.87 6.26 3.16
CA VAL A 15 -20.41 7.35 3.95
C VAL A 15 -20.91 8.50 3.07
N ILE A 16 -20.10 8.97 2.11
CA ILE A 16 -20.47 10.07 1.24
C ILE A 16 -21.59 9.66 0.29
N VAL A 17 -21.51 8.47 -0.31
CA VAL A 17 -22.57 7.95 -1.18
C VAL A 17 -23.88 7.78 -0.41
N GLY A 18 -23.83 7.27 0.82
CA GLY A 18 -25.00 7.14 1.68
C GLY A 18 -25.63 8.48 2.06
N LEU A 19 -24.81 9.48 2.41
CA LEU A 19 -25.30 10.82 2.70
C LEU A 19 -25.92 11.49 1.47
N LEU A 20 -25.31 11.36 0.30
CA LEU A 20 -25.86 11.90 -0.94
C LEU A 20 -27.18 11.22 -1.35
N ALA A 21 -27.31 9.93 -1.09
CA ALA A 21 -28.55 9.20 -1.38
C ALA A 21 -29.75 9.72 -0.57
N LEU A 22 -29.52 10.34 0.59
CA LEU A 22 -30.58 10.98 1.38
C LEU A 22 -31.15 12.26 0.72
N PHE A 23 -30.35 12.90 -0.14
CA PHE A 23 -30.71 14.15 -0.79
C PHE A 23 -31.06 13.96 -2.27
N SER A 24 -30.39 13.08 -2.97
CA SER A 24 -30.56 12.80 -4.38
C SER A 24 -30.03 11.45 -4.79
N VAL A 25 -30.89 10.56 -5.25
CA VAL A 25 -30.52 9.22 -5.73
C VAL A 25 -29.61 9.33 -6.96
N GLY A 26 -29.95 10.19 -7.93
CA GLY A 26 -29.14 10.37 -9.13
C GLY A 26 -27.72 10.89 -8.85
N ALA A 27 -27.54 11.79 -7.87
CA ALA A 27 -26.21 12.26 -7.47
C ALA A 27 -25.39 11.15 -6.80
N SER A 28 -26.03 10.30 -6.02
CA SER A 28 -25.35 9.18 -5.36
C SER A 28 -24.93 8.09 -6.36
N GLU A 29 -25.72 7.80 -7.37
CA GLU A 29 -25.39 6.87 -8.45
C GLU A 29 -24.23 7.42 -9.30
N TRP A 30 -24.32 8.68 -9.73
CA TRP A 30 -23.24 9.33 -10.47
C TRP A 30 -21.91 9.30 -9.71
N LEU A 31 -21.92 9.56 -8.39
CA LEU A 31 -20.72 9.49 -7.57
C LEU A 31 -20.22 8.06 -7.37
N ARG A 32 -21.13 7.10 -7.23
CA ARG A 32 -20.77 5.68 -7.11
C ARG A 32 -20.01 5.20 -8.34
N ASP A 33 -20.49 5.58 -9.53
CA ASP A 33 -19.84 5.22 -10.80
C ASP A 33 -18.43 5.86 -10.92
N ARG A 34 -18.26 7.10 -10.45
CA ARG A 34 -16.95 7.79 -10.44
C ARG A 34 -15.98 7.31 -9.37
N LEU A 35 -16.45 6.67 -8.33
CA LEU A 35 -15.65 6.07 -7.27
C LEU A 35 -15.50 4.56 -7.43
N HIS A 36 -15.77 4.03 -8.62
CA HIS A 36 -15.56 2.63 -8.94
C HIS A 36 -14.15 2.43 -9.52
N HIS A 37 -13.51 1.29 -9.23
CA HIS A 37 -12.29 0.89 -9.92
C HIS A 37 -12.64 0.33 -11.29
N PRO A 38 -12.01 0.78 -12.38
CA PRO A 38 -12.20 0.15 -13.69
C PRO A 38 -11.71 -1.30 -13.63
N GLU A 39 -12.37 -2.21 -14.34
CA GLU A 39 -12.06 -3.65 -14.27
C GLU A 39 -10.63 -3.95 -14.72
N TRP A 40 -10.13 -3.28 -15.76
CA TRP A 40 -8.76 -3.48 -16.24
C TRP A 40 -8.16 -2.25 -16.91
N HIS A 41 -8.81 -1.67 -17.90
CA HIS A 41 -8.35 -0.48 -18.59
C HIS A 41 -9.16 0.73 -18.17
N GLY A 42 -8.49 1.74 -17.67
CA GLY A 42 -9.09 2.98 -17.24
C GLY A 42 -8.32 3.60 -16.09
N PHE A 43 -8.68 4.82 -15.75
CA PHE A 43 -8.12 5.56 -14.64
C PHE A 43 -9.24 6.35 -13.97
N GLU A 44 -9.48 6.05 -12.72
CA GLU A 44 -10.43 6.81 -11.90
C GLU A 44 -9.70 7.53 -10.76
N PRO A 45 -10.17 8.70 -10.31
CA PRO A 45 -9.55 9.45 -9.22
C PRO A 45 -9.39 8.63 -7.93
N TYR A 46 -10.22 7.62 -7.73
CA TYR A 46 -10.16 6.71 -6.59
C TYR A 46 -8.87 5.88 -6.56
N ASP A 47 -8.30 5.57 -7.72
CA ASP A 47 -7.07 4.79 -7.86
C ASP A 47 -5.84 5.56 -7.35
N LEU A 48 -5.91 6.89 -7.28
CA LEU A 48 -4.83 7.73 -6.75
C LEU A 48 -4.71 7.71 -5.24
N ILE A 49 -5.73 7.30 -4.50
CA ILE A 49 -5.75 7.39 -3.03
C ILE A 49 -4.58 6.60 -2.42
N PHE A 50 -4.38 5.39 -2.87
CA PHE A 50 -3.31 4.54 -2.35
C PHE A 50 -1.89 5.03 -2.73
N PRO A 51 -1.59 5.35 -4.00
CA PRO A 51 -0.30 5.96 -4.36
C PRO A 51 -0.04 7.30 -3.68
N LEU A 52 -1.06 8.15 -3.54
CA LEU A 52 -0.95 9.43 -2.85
C LEU A 52 -0.61 9.24 -1.36
N PHE A 53 -1.25 8.28 -0.71
CA PHE A 53 -0.92 7.93 0.67
C PHE A 53 0.55 7.50 0.83
N LEU A 54 1.04 6.62 -0.05
CA LEU A 54 2.44 6.20 -0.04
C LEU A 54 3.41 7.36 -0.32
N PHE A 55 3.07 8.23 -1.26
CA PHE A 55 3.85 9.43 -1.56
C PHE A 55 3.97 10.35 -0.35
N ILE A 56 2.85 10.70 0.29
CA ILE A 56 2.83 11.54 1.49
C ILE A 56 3.57 10.86 2.66
N ALA A 57 3.45 9.54 2.79
CA ALA A 57 4.21 8.78 3.79
C ALA A 57 5.72 8.86 3.52
N GLY A 58 6.15 8.76 2.27
CA GLY A 58 7.53 8.92 1.85
C GLY A 58 8.09 10.30 2.19
N VAL A 59 7.42 11.37 1.77
CA VAL A 59 7.82 12.75 2.07
C VAL A 59 7.96 12.97 3.57
N SER A 60 6.97 12.55 4.36
CA SER A 60 7.03 12.71 5.82
C SER A 60 8.10 11.86 6.49
N THR A 61 8.53 10.76 5.87
CA THR A 61 9.64 9.93 6.38
C THR A 61 10.96 10.68 6.29
N VAL A 62 11.23 11.37 5.18
CA VAL A 62 12.44 12.20 5.03
C VAL A 62 12.50 13.28 6.11
N TYR A 63 11.42 14.05 6.30
CA TYR A 63 11.35 15.04 7.39
C TYR A 63 11.54 14.42 8.78
N SER A 64 11.04 13.23 9.00
CA SER A 64 11.21 12.51 10.28
C SER A 64 12.66 12.12 10.52
N ILE A 65 13.37 11.67 9.47
CA ILE A 65 14.80 11.33 9.53
C ILE A 65 15.62 12.58 9.90
N ASP A 66 15.42 13.68 9.18
CA ASP A 66 16.17 14.92 9.39
C ASP A 66 15.95 15.47 10.81
N ASN A 67 14.69 15.51 11.27
CA ASN A 67 14.36 16.00 12.61
C ASN A 67 14.97 15.13 13.73
N ARG A 68 15.03 13.82 13.55
CA ARG A 68 15.62 12.92 14.54
C ARG A 68 17.14 13.02 14.58
N LEU A 69 17.77 13.10 13.41
CA LEU A 69 19.21 13.33 13.32
C LEU A 69 19.63 14.67 13.93
N ALA A 70 18.83 15.73 13.69
CA ALA A 70 19.03 17.04 14.30
C ALA A 70 18.89 17.03 15.83
N LYS A 71 18.08 16.11 16.39
CA LYS A 71 17.94 15.91 17.85
C LYS A 71 19.03 15.01 18.45
N GLY A 72 19.97 14.50 17.63
CA GLY A 72 21.07 13.64 18.08
C GLY A 72 20.74 12.15 18.19
N ASP A 73 19.63 11.70 17.61
CA ASP A 73 19.31 10.27 17.56
C ASP A 73 20.36 9.52 16.76
N SER A 74 20.76 8.34 17.27
CA SER A 74 21.70 7.47 16.55
C SER A 74 21.04 6.80 15.35
N ARG A 75 21.80 6.49 14.30
CA ARG A 75 21.32 5.76 13.14
C ARG A 75 20.72 4.40 13.49
N ALA A 76 21.29 3.72 14.49
CA ALA A 76 20.76 2.45 14.99
C ALA A 76 19.35 2.60 15.59
N SER A 77 19.11 3.68 16.33
CA SER A 77 17.77 4.01 16.87
C SER A 77 16.75 4.24 15.76
N LEU A 78 17.17 4.96 14.69
CA LEU A 78 16.33 5.17 13.50
C LEU A 78 15.96 3.85 12.81
N HIS A 79 16.95 2.98 12.55
CA HIS A 79 16.71 1.69 11.90
C HIS A 79 15.76 0.82 12.73
N ARG A 80 16.00 0.74 14.04
CA ARG A 80 15.09 0.00 14.94
C ARG A 80 13.67 0.52 14.88
N HIS A 81 13.49 1.84 14.86
CA HIS A 81 12.17 2.45 14.75
C HIS A 81 11.45 2.10 13.44
N PHE A 82 12.17 2.16 12.29
CA PHE A 82 11.58 1.83 11.00
C PHE A 82 11.20 0.35 10.90
N ILE A 83 12.07 -0.53 11.39
CA ILE A 83 11.81 -1.97 11.42
C ILE A 83 10.63 -2.28 12.33
N GLN A 84 10.61 -1.75 13.56
CA GLN A 84 9.49 -1.96 14.48
C GLN A 84 8.17 -1.49 13.87
N ARG A 85 8.12 -0.29 13.30
CA ARG A 85 6.91 0.25 12.68
C ARG A 85 6.46 -0.57 11.48
N GLY A 86 7.39 -0.97 10.61
CA GLY A 86 7.08 -1.82 9.45
C GLY A 86 6.54 -3.18 9.87
N LEU A 87 7.21 -3.85 10.82
CA LEU A 87 6.76 -5.15 11.34
C LEU A 87 5.42 -5.05 12.08
N THR A 88 5.18 -3.96 12.83
CA THR A 88 3.87 -3.74 13.47
C THR A 88 2.75 -3.63 12.43
N LEU A 89 2.98 -2.92 11.31
CA LEU A 89 1.99 -2.82 10.24
C LEU A 89 1.75 -4.17 9.55
N VAL A 90 2.80 -4.96 9.34
CA VAL A 90 2.68 -6.32 8.80
C VAL A 90 1.86 -7.20 9.74
N LEU A 91 2.19 -7.19 11.04
CA LEU A 91 1.49 -7.95 12.05
C LEU A 91 0.00 -7.55 12.14
N LEU A 92 -0.29 -6.25 12.17
CA LEU A 92 -1.66 -5.74 12.14
C LEU A 92 -2.39 -6.16 10.86
N GLY A 93 -1.71 -6.18 9.73
CA GLY A 93 -2.26 -6.67 8.47
C GLY A 93 -2.64 -8.15 8.50
N ILE A 94 -1.80 -8.99 9.10
CA ILE A 94 -2.08 -10.41 9.29
C ILE A 94 -3.25 -10.61 10.27
N ILE A 95 -3.27 -9.88 11.39
CA ILE A 95 -4.35 -9.94 12.36
C ILE A 95 -5.69 -9.54 11.72
N TYR A 96 -5.70 -8.41 10.99
CA TYR A 96 -6.93 -7.87 10.40
C TYR A 96 -7.50 -8.76 9.29
N ASN A 97 -6.65 -9.31 8.41
CA ASN A 97 -7.11 -10.12 7.28
C ASN A 97 -7.08 -11.64 7.54
N GLY A 98 -6.40 -12.08 8.57
CA GLY A 98 -6.28 -13.49 8.89
C GLY A 98 -7.08 -13.91 10.12
N LEU A 99 -6.86 -13.23 11.26
CA LEU A 99 -7.43 -13.62 12.54
C LEU A 99 -8.87 -13.14 12.75
N LEU A 100 -9.21 -11.93 12.28
CA LEU A 100 -10.53 -11.32 12.53
C LEU A 100 -11.58 -11.68 11.46
N SER A 101 -11.16 -12.10 10.27
CA SER A 101 -12.06 -12.33 9.14
C SER A 101 -12.43 -13.79 8.89
N ARG A 102 -11.89 -14.74 9.67
CA ARG A 102 -12.07 -16.18 9.42
C ARG A 102 -12.26 -17.00 10.70
N ASP A 103 -13.02 -18.09 10.55
CA ASP A 103 -13.13 -19.16 11.55
C ASP A 103 -11.75 -19.84 11.73
N LEU A 104 -11.07 -19.52 12.81
CA LEU A 104 -9.77 -20.09 13.21
C LEU A 104 -9.85 -21.60 13.49
N ALA A 105 -11.05 -22.16 13.53
CA ALA A 105 -11.29 -23.57 13.85
C ALA A 105 -11.12 -24.54 12.67
N SER A 106 -11.05 -24.05 11.42
CA SER A 106 -10.91 -24.88 10.24
C SER A 106 -9.47 -24.92 9.73
N ALA A 107 -8.88 -26.11 9.64
CA ALA A 107 -7.52 -26.32 9.08
C ALA A 107 -7.37 -25.83 7.63
N GLU A 108 -8.45 -25.75 6.87
CA GLU A 108 -8.50 -25.23 5.49
C GLU A 108 -8.29 -23.70 5.44
N GLY A 109 -8.54 -22.96 6.54
CA GLY A 109 -8.35 -21.51 6.62
C GLY A 109 -6.90 -21.03 6.51
N TRP A 110 -5.92 -21.90 6.76
CA TRP A 110 -4.50 -21.51 6.76
C TRP A 110 -3.88 -21.51 5.36
N GLY A 111 -4.35 -22.37 4.44
CA GLY A 111 -3.87 -22.43 3.05
C GLY A 111 -4.25 -21.20 2.22
N ASP A 112 -5.38 -20.58 2.51
CA ASP A 112 -5.94 -19.43 1.81
C ASP A 112 -5.61 -18.07 2.50
N MET A 113 -4.70 -18.05 3.47
CA MET A 113 -4.31 -16.81 4.14
C MET A 113 -3.65 -15.85 3.15
N ARG A 114 -4.27 -14.69 2.97
CA ARG A 114 -3.65 -13.56 2.26
C ARG A 114 -2.58 -12.91 3.14
N TYR A 115 -1.38 -13.52 3.19
CA TYR A 115 -0.23 -12.98 3.92
C TYR A 115 0.18 -11.58 3.42
N ALA A 116 -0.04 -11.30 2.15
CA ALA A 116 0.24 -10.02 1.51
C ALA A 116 -0.97 -9.06 1.57
N SER A 117 -1.46 -8.77 2.78
CA SER A 117 -2.50 -7.76 2.97
C SER A 117 -2.03 -6.36 2.52
N VAL A 118 -2.97 -5.44 2.24
CA VAL A 118 -2.65 -4.05 1.89
C VAL A 118 -1.79 -3.40 2.97
N LEU A 119 -2.12 -3.58 4.25
CA LEU A 119 -1.33 -3.10 5.39
C LEU A 119 0.06 -3.71 5.45
N GLY A 120 0.20 -5.02 5.16
CA GLY A 120 1.48 -5.70 5.09
C GLY A 120 2.37 -5.15 3.99
N ARG A 121 1.82 -4.92 2.80
CA ARG A 121 2.54 -4.30 1.67
C ARG A 121 3.00 -2.88 2.00
N ILE A 122 2.14 -2.05 2.61
CA ILE A 122 2.51 -0.70 3.08
C ILE A 122 3.62 -0.78 4.13
N GLY A 123 3.52 -1.70 5.09
CA GLY A 123 4.51 -1.87 6.14
C GLY A 123 5.89 -2.24 5.60
N LEU A 124 5.96 -3.21 4.69
CA LEU A 124 7.21 -3.63 4.04
C LEU A 124 7.78 -2.52 3.15
N ALA A 125 6.95 -1.92 2.28
CA ALA A 125 7.39 -0.83 1.40
C ALA A 125 7.94 0.35 2.20
N TYR A 126 7.24 0.76 3.28
CA TYR A 126 7.69 1.80 4.18
C TYR A 126 9.03 1.46 4.85
N MET A 127 9.15 0.23 5.38
CA MET A 127 10.36 -0.21 6.08
C MET A 127 11.59 -0.16 5.16
N PHE A 128 11.51 -0.77 3.98
CA PHE A 128 12.61 -0.77 3.03
C PHE A 128 12.93 0.62 2.49
N ALA A 129 11.91 1.40 2.10
CA ALA A 129 12.12 2.76 1.61
C ALA A 129 12.76 3.66 2.67
N ALA A 130 12.33 3.57 3.93
CA ALA A 130 12.92 4.34 5.03
C ALA A 130 14.36 3.93 5.34
N LEU A 131 14.69 2.63 5.27
CA LEU A 131 16.07 2.14 5.44
C LEU A 131 16.97 2.61 4.29
N ILE A 132 16.49 2.57 3.04
CA ILE A 132 17.23 3.09 1.89
C ILE A 132 17.44 4.60 2.04
N ALA A 133 16.40 5.36 2.40
CA ALA A 133 16.49 6.81 2.57
C ALA A 133 17.46 7.21 3.68
N ALA A 134 17.48 6.47 4.81
CA ALA A 134 18.38 6.75 5.93
C ALA A 134 19.86 6.44 5.65
N ASN A 135 20.15 5.51 4.73
CA ASN A 135 21.52 5.04 4.46
C ASN A 135 22.08 5.51 3.12
N SER A 136 21.27 6.08 2.23
CA SER A 136 21.65 6.36 0.86
C SER A 136 21.53 7.84 0.53
N GLN A 137 22.48 8.37 -0.25
CA GLN A 137 22.38 9.69 -0.84
C GLN A 137 21.37 9.68 -2.00
N TRP A 138 20.89 10.86 -2.40
CA TRP A 138 19.87 11.01 -3.43
C TRP A 138 20.19 10.28 -4.76
N ARG A 139 21.47 10.26 -5.17
CA ARG A 139 21.92 9.55 -6.39
C ARG A 139 21.73 8.03 -6.27
N ALA A 140 22.09 7.48 -5.12
CA ALA A 140 21.89 6.05 -4.86
C ALA A 140 20.40 5.71 -4.74
N GLN A 141 19.57 6.61 -4.20
CA GLN A 141 18.11 6.44 -4.17
C GLN A 141 17.52 6.38 -5.58
N LEU A 142 17.99 7.21 -6.52
CA LEU A 142 17.58 7.11 -7.93
C LEU A 142 17.97 5.78 -8.57
N ILE A 143 19.16 5.26 -8.26
CA ILE A 143 19.60 3.94 -8.73
C ILE A 143 18.69 2.85 -8.15
N TRP A 144 18.32 2.93 -6.87
CA TRP A 144 17.37 2.01 -6.25
C TRP A 144 16.00 2.05 -6.93
N VAL A 145 15.47 3.24 -7.20
CA VAL A 145 14.18 3.39 -7.91
C VAL A 145 14.26 2.77 -9.30
N GLY A 146 15.28 3.11 -10.09
CA GLY A 146 15.48 2.54 -11.42
C GLY A 146 15.65 1.02 -11.39
N GLY A 147 16.48 0.52 -10.46
CA GLY A 147 16.71 -0.92 -10.28
C GLY A 147 15.45 -1.69 -9.89
N LEU A 148 14.64 -1.14 -8.98
CA LEU A 148 13.37 -1.77 -8.59
C LEU A 148 12.36 -1.77 -9.74
N LEU A 149 12.25 -0.68 -10.51
CA LEU A 149 11.35 -0.61 -11.66
C LEU A 149 11.74 -1.61 -12.76
N VAL A 150 13.02 -1.62 -13.13
CA VAL A 150 13.55 -2.56 -14.14
C VAL A 150 13.44 -3.99 -13.64
N GLY A 151 13.79 -4.24 -12.37
CA GLY A 151 13.69 -5.57 -11.76
C GLY A 151 12.26 -6.08 -11.72
N TYR A 152 11.29 -5.23 -11.37
CA TYR A 152 9.88 -5.59 -11.39
C TYR A 152 9.38 -5.86 -12.81
N TRP A 153 9.74 -5.00 -13.77
CA TRP A 153 9.43 -5.24 -15.19
C TRP A 153 10.03 -6.57 -15.70
N ALA A 154 11.30 -6.83 -15.37
CA ALA A 154 11.96 -8.06 -15.76
C ALA A 154 11.29 -9.29 -15.12
N ALA A 155 10.92 -9.19 -13.84
CA ALA A 155 10.19 -10.26 -13.15
C ALA A 155 8.87 -10.57 -13.84
N LEU A 156 8.06 -9.56 -14.17
CA LEU A 156 6.81 -9.75 -14.90
C LEU A 156 7.01 -10.34 -16.31
N ARG A 157 8.13 -9.99 -16.96
CA ARG A 157 8.39 -10.43 -18.34
C ARG A 157 8.94 -11.84 -18.44
N PHE A 158 9.78 -12.27 -17.48
CA PHE A 158 10.58 -13.48 -17.59
C PHE A 158 10.20 -14.57 -16.61
N ILE A 159 9.51 -14.26 -15.49
CA ILE A 159 9.07 -15.26 -14.54
C ILE A 159 7.73 -15.84 -15.00
N PRO A 160 7.66 -17.15 -15.34
CA PRO A 160 6.40 -17.76 -15.70
C PRO A 160 5.50 -17.88 -14.46
N VAL A 161 4.23 -17.53 -14.62
CA VAL A 161 3.20 -17.77 -13.61
C VAL A 161 2.70 -19.21 -13.81
N PRO A 162 2.50 -20.01 -12.74
CA PRO A 162 1.86 -21.31 -12.84
C PRO A 162 0.53 -21.19 -13.60
N GLU A 163 0.32 -22.10 -14.59
CA GLU A 163 -0.85 -22.16 -15.49
C GLU A 163 -0.87 -21.09 -16.62
N PHE A 164 -0.01 -20.03 -16.55
CA PHE A 164 0.09 -18.99 -17.57
C PHE A 164 1.53 -18.84 -18.03
N GLY A 165 1.74 -18.52 -19.28
CA GLY A 165 3.09 -18.35 -19.85
C GLY A 165 3.86 -17.16 -19.26
N ALA A 166 5.18 -17.11 -19.53
CA ALA A 166 5.99 -15.93 -19.18
C ALA A 166 5.51 -14.71 -19.97
N GLY A 167 5.26 -13.59 -19.27
CA GLY A 167 4.86 -12.32 -19.90
C GLY A 167 3.40 -12.26 -20.34
N ASP A 168 2.54 -13.13 -19.88
CA ASP A 168 1.10 -13.03 -20.07
C ASP A 168 0.52 -11.97 -19.13
N LEU A 169 -0.04 -10.91 -19.72
CA LEU A 169 -0.66 -9.77 -19.03
C LEU A 169 -2.13 -9.64 -19.41
N THR A 170 -2.77 -10.73 -19.83
CA THR A 170 -4.21 -10.71 -20.19
C THR A 170 -5.09 -10.47 -18.96
N PRO A 171 -6.23 -9.75 -19.10
CA PRO A 171 -7.19 -9.54 -18.03
C PRO A 171 -7.78 -10.87 -17.57
N GLY A 172 -7.83 -11.09 -16.26
CA GLY A 172 -8.48 -12.28 -15.68
C GLY A 172 -7.56 -13.18 -14.85
N HIS A 173 -6.32 -12.72 -14.58
CA HIS A 173 -5.33 -13.41 -13.76
C HIS A 173 -5.09 -12.75 -12.41
#